data_02a069e6796f75538c734353d7b42cb3
#
_entry.id   02a069e6796f75538c734353d7b42cb3
#
_cell.length_a   1.000
_cell.length_b   1.000
_cell.length_c   1.000
_cell.angle_alpha   90.00
_cell.angle_beta   90.00
_cell.angle_gamma   90.00
#
_symmetry.space_group_name_H-M   'P 1'
#
loop_
_entity.id
_entity.type
_entity.pdbx_description
1 polymer ?
#
loop_
_entity_poly.entity_id
_entity_poly.type
_entity_poly.pdbx_seq_one_letter_code
_entity_poly.pdbx_strand_id
1 'polypeptide(L)'
;EIDAAIQDLKSVVPDKGTSLVNAFSQINQLSPRPDNIFLITDGLPTQGKRKPIREMIRPEQRLTFFEQALRELPPVPVNVLLFPIDGDPFAAEAYWRLAIRSRGSFMAPASDWP
;
A
#
# COMPACT_ATOMS: atom_id res chain seq x y z
N GLU A 1 -7.09 -5.66 -25.02
CA GLU A 1 -6.19 -4.94 -24.08
C GLU A 1 -6.38 -5.38 -22.62
N ILE A 2 -7.63 -5.47 -22.12
CA ILE A 2 -7.89 -5.93 -20.76
C ILE A 2 -7.46 -7.38 -20.56
N ASP A 3 -7.76 -8.25 -21.53
CA ASP A 3 -7.38 -9.67 -21.46
C ASP A 3 -5.86 -9.86 -21.48
N ALA A 4 -5.13 -9.05 -22.24
CA ALA A 4 -3.67 -9.05 -22.25
C ALA A 4 -3.13 -8.62 -20.88
N ALA A 5 -3.67 -7.56 -20.29
CA ALA A 5 -3.30 -7.11 -18.95
C ALA A 5 -3.59 -8.15 -17.87
N ILE A 6 -4.70 -8.87 -17.96
CA ILE A 6 -5.05 -9.96 -17.04
C ILE A 6 -4.05 -11.13 -17.19
N GLN A 7 -3.66 -11.48 -18.41
CA GLN A 7 -2.66 -12.53 -18.64
C GLN A 7 -1.29 -12.13 -18.09
N ASP A 8 -0.88 -10.89 -18.31
CA ASP A 8 0.37 -10.35 -17.75
C ASP A 8 0.35 -10.40 -16.22
N LEU A 9 -0.75 -9.98 -15.58
CA LEU A 9 -0.91 -10.07 -14.12
C LEU A 9 -0.86 -11.51 -13.60
N LYS A 10 -1.44 -12.47 -14.31
CA LYS A 10 -1.38 -13.90 -13.93
C LYS A 10 0.03 -14.47 -14.01
N SER A 11 0.90 -13.90 -14.84
CA SER A 11 2.29 -14.32 -14.96
C SER A 11 3.20 -13.73 -13.88
N VAL A 12 2.73 -12.70 -13.15
CA VAL A 12 3.50 -12.08 -12.08
C VAL A 12 3.52 -12.99 -10.86
N VAL A 13 4.71 -13.45 -10.51
CA VAL A 13 4.93 -14.18 -9.26
C VAL A 13 5.19 -13.14 -8.16
N PRO A 14 4.35 -13.05 -7.10
CA PRO A 14 4.61 -12.18 -5.98
C PRO A 14 5.95 -12.54 -5.34
N ASP A 15 6.90 -11.63 -5.38
CA ASP A 15 8.23 -11.81 -4.82
C ASP A 15 8.62 -10.58 -4.02
N LYS A 16 9.11 -10.83 -2.80
CA LYS A 16 9.67 -9.81 -1.90
C LYS A 16 8.64 -8.88 -1.26
N GLY A 17 9.09 -8.15 -0.24
CA GLY A 17 8.25 -7.29 0.56
C GLY A 17 7.79 -6.02 -0.14
N THR A 18 6.79 -5.38 0.43
CA THR A 18 6.17 -4.16 -0.09
C THR A 18 6.90 -2.90 0.38
N SER A 19 7.25 -2.02 -0.54
CA SER A 19 7.81 -0.69 -0.26
C SER A 19 6.86 0.41 -0.75
N LEU A 20 6.04 0.95 0.14
CA LEU A 20 5.15 2.07 -0.17
C LEU A 20 5.93 3.37 -0.42
N VAL A 21 7.06 3.58 0.25
CA VAL A 21 7.86 4.78 0.04
C VAL A 21 8.37 4.88 -1.39
N ASN A 22 8.77 3.76 -1.99
CA ASN A 22 9.20 3.74 -3.38
C ASN A 22 8.01 3.93 -4.32
N ALA A 23 6.87 3.31 -4.03
CA ALA A 23 5.65 3.47 -4.83
C ALA A 23 5.17 4.93 -4.82
N PHE A 24 5.06 5.57 -3.67
CA PHE A 24 4.63 6.97 -3.56
C PHE A 24 5.64 7.93 -4.19
N SER A 25 6.94 7.66 -4.07
CA SER A 25 7.98 8.42 -4.75
C SER A 25 7.83 8.36 -6.27
N GLN A 26 7.51 7.20 -6.83
CA GLN A 26 7.23 7.05 -8.26
C GLN A 26 5.99 7.83 -8.70
N ILE A 27 4.92 7.82 -7.90
CA ILE A 27 3.70 8.57 -8.19
C ILE A 27 3.98 10.08 -8.26
N ASN A 28 4.86 10.60 -7.39
CA ASN A 28 5.28 12.00 -7.42
C ASN A 28 5.97 12.42 -8.73
N GLN A 29 6.55 11.46 -9.46
CA GLN A 29 7.23 11.73 -10.73
C GLN A 29 6.29 11.69 -11.93
N LEU A 30 5.03 11.31 -11.74
CA LEU A 30 4.05 11.25 -12.84
C LEU A 30 3.67 12.66 -13.31
N SER A 31 3.59 12.81 -14.64
CA SER A 31 3.12 14.01 -15.27
C SER A 31 2.11 13.64 -16.38
N PRO A 32 0.86 14.12 -16.32
CA PRO A 32 0.30 14.96 -15.24
C PRO A 32 0.18 14.23 -13.91
N ARG A 33 0.04 15.02 -12.83
CA ARG A 33 -0.20 14.46 -11.49
C ARG A 33 -1.54 13.72 -11.46
N PRO A 34 -1.63 12.54 -10.85
CA PRO A 34 -2.90 11.81 -10.73
C PRO A 34 -3.89 12.56 -9.82
N ASP A 35 -5.17 12.42 -10.10
CA ASP A 35 -6.26 12.99 -9.30
C ASP A 35 -6.64 12.13 -8.10
N ASN A 36 -6.37 10.84 -8.17
CA ASN A 36 -6.66 9.85 -7.14
C ASN A 36 -5.61 8.75 -7.14
N ILE A 37 -5.41 8.15 -5.97
CA ILE A 37 -4.63 6.92 -5.81
C ILE A 37 -5.57 5.84 -5.30
N PHE A 38 -5.55 4.67 -5.92
CA PHE A 38 -6.20 3.46 -5.42
C PHE A 38 -5.10 2.50 -4.93
N LEU A 39 -5.07 2.31 -3.63
CA LEU A 39 -4.12 1.44 -2.97
C LEU A 39 -4.79 0.14 -2.55
N ILE A 40 -4.41 -0.96 -3.21
CA ILE A 40 -4.86 -2.31 -2.88
C ILE A 40 -3.71 -2.99 -2.15
N THR A 41 -3.95 -3.44 -0.92
CA THR A 41 -2.89 -3.98 -0.06
C THR A 41 -3.43 -5.00 0.93
N ASP A 42 -2.56 -5.86 1.43
CA ASP A 42 -2.87 -6.85 2.45
C ASP A 42 -2.31 -6.47 3.84
N GLY A 43 -1.54 -5.40 3.93
CA GLY A 43 -0.98 -4.95 5.20
C GLY A 43 -0.02 -3.76 5.08
N LEU A 44 0.61 -3.42 6.18
CA LEU A 44 1.62 -2.37 6.24
C LEU A 44 2.89 -2.77 5.48
N PRO A 45 3.66 -1.78 4.97
CA PRO A 45 4.86 -2.06 4.21
C PRO A 45 5.90 -2.81 5.05
N THR A 46 6.60 -3.72 4.40
CA THR A 46 7.67 -4.51 5.00
C THR A 46 9.07 -3.99 4.66
N GLN A 47 9.14 -2.95 3.83
CA GLN A 47 10.38 -2.31 3.40
C GLN A 47 10.24 -0.79 3.39
N GLY A 48 11.35 -0.09 3.70
CA GLY A 48 11.54 1.33 3.46
C GLY A 48 12.12 1.60 2.07
N LYS A 49 12.95 2.63 1.93
CA LYS A 49 13.70 2.91 0.68
C LYS A 49 14.64 1.77 0.29
N ARG A 50 15.11 1.01 1.27
CA ARG A 50 15.99 -0.15 1.09
C ARG A 50 15.37 -1.38 1.71
N LYS A 51 15.73 -2.53 1.19
CA LYS A 51 15.34 -3.82 1.76
C LYS A 51 15.92 -3.97 3.17
N PRO A 52 15.14 -4.38 4.19
CA PRO A 52 15.64 -4.60 5.52
C PRO A 52 16.62 -5.79 5.55
N ILE A 53 17.56 -5.75 6.49
CA ILE A 53 18.56 -6.82 6.67
C ILE A 53 17.92 -8.08 7.29
N ARG A 54 16.85 -7.90 8.07
CA ARG A 54 16.16 -9.00 8.75
C ARG A 54 14.96 -9.48 7.93
N GLU A 55 14.76 -10.80 7.91
CA GLU A 55 13.62 -11.41 7.21
C GLU A 55 12.29 -11.18 7.92
N MET A 56 12.28 -11.19 9.26
CA MET A 56 11.08 -10.91 10.05
C MET A 56 11.03 -9.45 10.49
N ILE A 57 9.98 -8.74 10.07
CA ILE A 57 9.76 -7.33 10.36
C ILE A 57 8.69 -7.22 11.46
N ARG A 58 9.01 -6.55 12.55
CA ARG A 58 8.06 -6.32 13.65
C ARG A 58 6.94 -5.36 13.24
N PRO A 59 5.73 -5.48 13.83
CA PRO A 59 4.62 -4.58 13.53
C PRO A 59 4.96 -3.10 13.69
N GLU A 60 5.69 -2.72 14.72
CA GLU A 60 6.11 -1.33 14.97
C GLU A 60 7.07 -0.83 13.89
N GLN A 61 7.91 -1.68 13.37
CA GLN A 61 8.83 -1.35 12.29
C GLN A 61 8.08 -1.17 10.97
N ARG A 62 7.07 -1.98 10.71
CA ARG A 62 6.17 -1.82 9.57
C ARG A 62 5.44 -0.48 9.63
N LEU A 63 4.95 -0.08 10.81
CA LEU A 63 4.35 1.23 11.01
C LEU A 63 5.34 2.37 10.73
N THR A 64 6.59 2.23 11.15
CA THR A 64 7.66 3.20 10.84
C THR A 64 7.89 3.34 9.33
N PHE A 65 7.93 2.24 8.60
CA PHE A 65 8.03 2.27 7.13
C PHE A 65 6.82 2.95 6.48
N PHE A 66 5.64 2.72 7.01
CA PHE A 66 4.43 3.38 6.56
C PHE A 66 4.50 4.90 6.78
N GLU A 67 4.89 5.36 7.96
CA GLU A 67 5.05 6.78 8.25
C GLU A 67 6.11 7.45 7.36
N GLN A 68 7.19 6.75 7.05
CA GLN A 68 8.18 7.23 6.08
C GLN A 68 7.57 7.38 4.68
N ALA A 69 6.75 6.43 4.26
CA ALA A 69 6.08 6.47 2.96
C ALA A 69 5.10 7.65 2.85
N LEU A 70 4.42 8.02 3.92
CA LEU A 70 3.49 9.16 3.93
C LEU A 70 4.18 10.49 3.61
N ARG A 71 5.47 10.61 3.86
CA ARG A 71 6.24 11.83 3.52
C ARG A 71 6.45 12.00 2.02
N GLU A 72 6.40 10.91 1.29
CA GLU A 72 6.52 10.89 -0.17
C GLU A 72 5.17 10.97 -0.89
N LEU A 73 4.07 10.93 -0.14
CA LEU A 73 2.73 10.92 -0.70
C LEU A 73 2.37 12.29 -1.30
N PRO A 74 1.96 12.36 -2.58
CA PRO A 74 1.43 13.62 -3.14
C PRO A 74 0.10 14.00 -2.49
N PRO A 75 -0.28 15.30 -2.51
CA PRO A 75 -1.52 15.78 -1.90
C PRO A 75 -2.75 15.45 -2.77
N VAL A 76 -3.05 14.18 -2.93
CA VAL A 76 -4.20 13.65 -3.68
C VAL A 76 -4.97 12.64 -2.83
N PRO A 77 -6.27 12.44 -3.06
CA PRO A 77 -7.05 11.44 -2.34
C PRO A 77 -6.48 10.03 -2.51
N VAL A 78 -6.35 9.29 -1.40
CA VAL A 78 -5.95 7.89 -1.39
C VAL A 78 -7.14 7.04 -0.99
N ASN A 79 -7.55 6.17 -1.89
CA ASN A 79 -8.63 5.22 -1.69
C ASN A 79 -8.01 3.86 -1.38
N VAL A 80 -8.23 3.34 -0.19
CA VAL A 80 -7.59 2.12 0.28
C VAL A 80 -8.56 0.96 0.27
N LEU A 81 -8.13 -0.14 -0.34
CA LEU A 81 -8.76 -1.45 -0.25
C LEU A 81 -7.78 -2.37 0.48
N LEU A 82 -8.09 -2.64 1.75
CA LEU A 82 -7.26 -3.47 2.63
C LEU A 82 -7.85 -4.88 2.73
N PHE A 83 -7.06 -5.88 2.37
CA PHE A 83 -7.32 -7.30 2.65
C PHE A 83 -6.47 -7.73 3.84
N PRO A 84 -6.96 -7.57 5.08
CA PRO A 84 -6.12 -7.70 6.26
C PRO A 84 -5.60 -9.12 6.43
N ILE A 85 -4.35 -9.24 6.83
CA ILE A 85 -3.69 -10.50 7.18
C ILE A 85 -3.45 -10.58 8.69
N ASP A 86 -3.36 -11.79 9.19
CA ASP A 86 -2.99 -12.04 10.59
C ASP A 86 -1.57 -11.54 10.87
N GLY A 87 -1.38 -10.97 12.05
CA GLY A 87 -0.07 -10.49 12.50
C GLY A 87 0.27 -9.05 12.12
N ASP A 88 -0.69 -8.29 11.56
CA ASP A 88 -0.53 -6.86 11.28
C ASP A 88 -1.60 -6.01 11.97
N PRO A 89 -1.54 -5.85 13.31
CA PRO A 89 -2.59 -5.22 14.09
C PRO A 89 -2.77 -3.73 13.82
N PHE A 90 -1.78 -3.05 13.25
CA PHE A 90 -1.82 -1.61 13.01
C PHE A 90 -2.33 -1.23 11.62
N ALA A 91 -2.47 -2.18 10.72
CA ALA A 91 -2.76 -1.90 9.31
C ALA A 91 -4.10 -1.18 9.12
N ALA A 92 -5.18 -1.70 9.70
CA ALA A 92 -6.51 -1.16 9.51
C ALA A 92 -6.62 0.30 9.97
N GLU A 93 -6.13 0.60 11.18
CA GLU A 93 -6.14 1.96 11.72
C GLU A 93 -5.28 2.91 10.89
N ALA A 94 -4.08 2.49 10.52
CA ALA A 94 -3.14 3.32 9.77
C ALA A 94 -3.71 3.70 8.39
N TYR A 95 -4.25 2.75 7.65
CA TYR A 95 -4.85 3.00 6.35
C TYR A 95 -6.17 3.77 6.42
N TRP A 96 -6.98 3.52 7.44
CA TRP A 96 -8.19 4.30 7.68
C TRP A 96 -7.87 5.79 7.92
N ARG A 97 -6.88 6.06 8.77
CA ARG A 97 -6.40 7.43 9.01
C ARG A 97 -5.83 8.09 7.75
N LEU A 98 -5.08 7.34 6.95
CA LEU A 98 -4.57 7.82 5.66
C LEU A 98 -5.71 8.24 4.73
N ALA A 99 -6.71 7.38 4.56
CA ALA A 99 -7.85 7.65 3.71
C ALA A 99 -8.59 8.93 4.14
N ILE A 100 -8.90 9.07 5.43
CA ILE A 100 -9.57 10.28 5.95
C ILE A 100 -8.73 11.54 5.73
N ARG A 101 -7.43 11.50 6.07
CA ARG A 101 -6.56 12.68 5.95
C ARG A 101 -6.36 13.11 4.50
N SER A 102 -6.33 12.18 3.58
CA SER A 102 -6.20 12.46 2.15
C SER A 102 -7.53 12.78 1.46
N ARG A 103 -8.67 12.72 2.17
CA ARG A 103 -10.03 12.84 1.62
C ARG A 103 -10.38 11.73 0.63
N GLY A 104 -9.79 10.58 0.80
CA GLY A 104 -10.12 9.35 0.07
C GLY A 104 -11.12 8.47 0.82
N SER A 105 -11.16 7.21 0.47
CA SER A 105 -12.05 6.21 1.05
C SER A 105 -11.27 5.02 1.61
N PHE A 106 -11.88 4.28 2.53
CA PHE A 106 -11.31 3.07 3.09
C PHE A 106 -12.34 1.94 3.04
N MET A 107 -11.91 0.79 2.56
CA MET A 107 -12.68 -0.44 2.56
C MET A 107 -11.79 -1.60 3.01
N ALA A 108 -12.29 -2.38 3.97
CA ALA A 108 -11.69 -3.66 4.36
C ALA A 108 -12.77 -4.73 4.28
N PRO A 109 -12.81 -5.54 3.21
CA PRO A 109 -13.80 -6.62 3.08
C PRO A 109 -13.66 -7.63 4.20
N ALA A 110 -14.78 -8.17 4.67
CA ALA A 110 -14.77 -9.29 5.59
C ALA A 110 -14.27 -10.57 4.89
N SER A 111 -13.77 -11.52 5.67
CA SER A 111 -13.21 -12.77 5.14
C SER A 111 -14.22 -13.64 4.39
N ASP A 112 -15.50 -13.41 4.64
CA ASP A 112 -16.64 -14.08 3.98
C ASP A 112 -17.25 -13.24 2.85
N TRP A 113 -16.64 -12.14 2.47
CA TRP A 113 -17.06 -11.33 1.34
C TRP A 113 -16.88 -12.10 0.03
N PRO A 114 -17.91 -12.11 -0.84
CA PRO A 114 -17.96 -12.96 -2.02
C PRO A 114 -16.88 -12.71 -3.04
#